data_ce87b106be2a0199f43e67c7d5929f68
#
_entry.id   ce87b106be2a0199f43e67c7d5929f68
#
_cell.length_a   1.000
_cell.length_b   1.000
_cell.length_c   1.000
_cell.angle_alpha   90.00
_cell.angle_beta   90.00
_cell.angle_gamma   90.00
#
_symmetry.space_group_name_H-M   'P 1'
#
loop_
_entity.id
_entity.type
_entity.pdbx_description
1 polymer ?
#
loop_
_entity_poly.entity_id
_entity_poly.type
_entity_poly.pdbx_seq_one_letter_code
_entity_poly.pdbx_strand_id
1 'polypeptide(L)'
;MKKRIFAILMAVIMVVSLVAGAIPALAAEDEGVTIRVHYHRDEPFSEEIPAEDKYKGWSMWFWDLDGISSLEPPYELVDPGTGEDEVVATIKVKTGTCKVGYIARYGDWEKKDIDWDQFINITGVLSGTVDFYIQSGVSTQPNVNSTPKREELEEMVIKYNGRDQKVLVLNDDVQTGVVITQSSYKEANRDGKPEVTLQLSSKLADDYDLNEKTFVVNGPDGAIALAEPTTNSDGSVKQSYRVAGQYVYLTLAEPLKLDKNYSITFEGREYGVNMPDFYSREAFEDEFTYTGNDLGQTYTKENTKLRVWAPTADTVDVLLYTNGDIKAQTEPVKTVPMTKDVQGTWVVTLDGDMNGTYYTYQVTLGAKVNEACDPYARTTGVNGNRAMIIDLDSTDPEGWADDKDPNYDFNFTDHIIYELHVRDLSSDSSSGIKNVG
;
A
#
# COMPACT_ATOMS: atom_id res chain seq x y z
N MET A 1 11.45 -47.19 -41.61
CA MET A 1 10.38 -46.59 -40.79
C MET A 1 10.61 -46.68 -39.28
N LYS A 2 10.99 -47.84 -38.72
CA LYS A 2 11.20 -47.99 -37.24
C LYS A 2 12.30 -47.11 -36.63
N LYS A 3 13.40 -46.80 -37.35
CA LYS A 3 14.49 -45.89 -36.83
C LYS A 3 14.10 -44.41 -36.81
N ARG A 4 13.18 -43.93 -37.63
CA ARG A 4 12.71 -42.53 -37.63
C ARG A 4 11.67 -42.26 -36.53
N ILE A 5 10.86 -43.27 -36.19
CA ILE A 5 9.88 -43.21 -35.12
C ILE A 5 10.60 -43.14 -33.76
N PHE A 6 11.69 -43.91 -33.60
CA PHE A 6 12.49 -43.88 -32.36
C PHE A 6 13.24 -42.56 -32.15
N ALA A 7 13.73 -41.93 -33.22
CA ALA A 7 14.35 -40.61 -33.15
C ALA A 7 13.34 -39.46 -32.81
N ILE A 8 12.13 -39.57 -33.34
CA ILE A 8 11.07 -38.61 -33.02
C ILE A 8 10.55 -38.79 -31.56
N LEU A 9 10.47 -40.04 -31.09
CA LEU A 9 10.07 -40.31 -29.70
C LEU A 9 11.13 -39.84 -28.69
N MET A 10 12.43 -39.98 -29.00
CA MET A 10 13.56 -39.46 -28.20
C MET A 10 13.61 -37.92 -28.23
N ALA A 11 13.31 -37.29 -29.36
CA ALA A 11 13.25 -35.84 -29.48
C ALA A 11 12.07 -35.26 -28.69
N VAL A 12 10.92 -35.96 -28.69
CA VAL A 12 9.76 -35.54 -27.88
C VAL A 12 10.02 -35.73 -26.37
N ILE A 13 10.71 -36.81 -25.99
CA ILE A 13 11.10 -37.03 -24.58
C ILE A 13 12.16 -36.01 -24.14
N MET A 14 13.13 -35.62 -25.00
CA MET A 14 14.07 -34.54 -24.68
C MET A 14 13.42 -33.16 -24.62
N VAL A 15 12.42 -32.87 -25.45
CA VAL A 15 11.68 -31.59 -25.37
C VAL A 15 10.78 -31.56 -24.14
N VAL A 16 10.17 -32.68 -23.75
CA VAL A 16 9.37 -32.76 -22.53
C VAL A 16 10.25 -32.70 -21.26
N SER A 17 11.48 -33.26 -21.30
CA SER A 17 12.42 -33.14 -20.17
C SER A 17 13.11 -31.78 -20.08
N LEU A 18 13.22 -31.02 -21.19
CA LEU A 18 13.72 -29.64 -21.19
C LEU A 18 12.64 -28.62 -20.79
N VAL A 19 11.35 -28.97 -20.95
CA VAL A 19 10.21 -28.13 -20.46
C VAL A 19 9.87 -28.48 -19.01
N ALA A 20 10.19 -29.68 -18.53
CA ALA A 20 9.99 -30.06 -17.12
C ALA A 20 11.04 -29.46 -16.15
N GLY A 21 12.09 -28.77 -16.66
CA GLY A 21 13.10 -28.10 -15.85
C GLY A 21 12.87 -26.59 -15.65
N ALA A 22 11.78 -26.03 -16.16
CA ALA A 22 11.44 -24.61 -16.07
C ALA A 22 9.95 -24.36 -15.81
N ILE A 23 9.32 -25.25 -15.03
CA ILE A 23 8.15 -24.79 -14.27
C ILE A 23 8.76 -24.05 -13.09
N PRO A 24 8.63 -22.70 -12.99
CA PRO A 24 8.85 -22.09 -11.70
C PRO A 24 7.92 -22.89 -10.76
N ALA A 25 8.48 -23.38 -9.65
CA ALA A 25 7.64 -23.88 -8.58
C ALA A 25 6.56 -22.81 -8.44
N LEU A 26 5.29 -23.16 -8.72
CA LEU A 26 4.19 -22.33 -8.28
C LEU A 26 4.51 -22.10 -6.81
N ALA A 27 4.80 -20.85 -6.46
CA ALA A 27 4.89 -20.46 -5.07
C ALA A 27 3.60 -21.02 -4.46
N ALA A 28 3.73 -21.85 -3.43
CA ALA A 28 2.58 -22.38 -2.73
C ALA A 28 1.69 -21.15 -2.48
N GLU A 29 0.41 -21.23 -2.88
CA GLU A 29 -0.51 -20.13 -2.63
C GLU A 29 -0.33 -19.77 -1.16
N ASP A 30 0.00 -18.54 -0.86
CA ASP A 30 0.13 -18.07 0.51
C ASP A 30 -1.22 -18.30 1.19
N GLU A 31 -1.31 -19.34 2.04
CA GLU A 31 -2.57 -19.67 2.73
C GLU A 31 -3.06 -18.49 3.56
N GLY A 32 -2.13 -17.61 3.99
CA GLY A 32 -2.43 -16.40 4.72
C GLY A 32 -3.08 -16.67 6.08
N VAL A 33 -3.53 -15.58 6.70
CA VAL A 33 -4.27 -15.62 7.97
C VAL A 33 -5.70 -15.18 7.72
N THR A 34 -6.66 -15.99 8.15
CA THR A 34 -8.08 -15.62 8.14
C THR A 34 -8.40 -14.95 9.47
N ILE A 35 -8.89 -13.73 9.46
CA ILE A 35 -9.36 -13.00 10.65
C ILE A 35 -10.87 -12.91 10.58
N ARG A 36 -11.57 -13.47 11.56
CA ARG A 36 -13.00 -13.31 11.75
C ARG A 36 -13.23 -12.28 12.85
N VAL A 37 -13.82 -11.17 12.49
CA VAL A 37 -14.11 -10.07 13.44
C VAL A 37 -15.57 -10.18 13.85
N HIS A 38 -15.79 -10.65 15.08
CA HIS A 38 -17.10 -10.78 15.71
C HIS A 38 -17.50 -9.44 16.33
N TYR A 39 -18.64 -8.93 15.94
CA TYR A 39 -19.15 -7.63 16.39
C TYR A 39 -20.51 -7.77 17.05
N HIS A 40 -20.62 -7.32 18.30
CA HIS A 40 -21.86 -7.28 19.05
C HIS A 40 -22.25 -5.85 19.42
N ARG A 41 -23.57 -5.58 19.35
CA ARG A 41 -24.22 -4.35 19.81
C ARG A 41 -25.40 -4.70 20.72
N ASP A 42 -25.47 -4.07 21.87
CA ASP A 42 -26.61 -4.24 22.77
C ASP A 42 -27.85 -3.52 22.23
N GLU A 43 -27.64 -2.30 21.70
CA GLU A 43 -28.70 -1.39 21.26
C GLU A 43 -28.42 -0.82 19.86
N PRO A 44 -29.46 -0.43 19.10
CA PRO A 44 -29.26 0.38 17.91
C PRO A 44 -28.66 1.74 18.27
N PHE A 45 -28.02 2.42 17.31
CA PHE A 45 -27.38 3.70 17.58
C PHE A 45 -28.38 4.88 17.70
N SER A 46 -29.65 4.68 17.37
CA SER A 46 -30.75 5.66 17.45
C SER A 46 -32.04 4.97 17.87
N GLU A 47 -32.85 5.63 18.68
CA GLU A 47 -34.19 5.18 19.09
C GLU A 47 -35.17 5.00 17.92
N GLU A 48 -34.87 5.58 16.76
CA GLU A 48 -35.67 5.44 15.54
C GLU A 48 -35.46 4.12 14.83
N ILE A 49 -34.41 3.37 15.16
CA ILE A 49 -34.04 2.08 14.56
C ILE A 49 -34.63 0.98 15.43
N PRO A 50 -35.44 0.05 14.87
CA PRO A 50 -35.94 -1.11 15.60
C PRO A 50 -34.79 -1.95 16.18
N ALA A 51 -34.99 -2.56 17.35
CA ALA A 51 -33.97 -3.36 18.04
C ALA A 51 -33.49 -4.55 17.19
N GLU A 52 -34.38 -5.13 16.38
CA GLU A 52 -34.05 -6.20 15.43
C GLU A 52 -33.16 -5.75 14.28
N ASP A 53 -33.12 -4.44 13.97
CA ASP A 53 -32.32 -3.85 12.89
C ASP A 53 -30.99 -3.23 13.42
N LYS A 54 -30.58 -3.50 14.65
CA LYS A 54 -29.43 -2.88 15.31
C LYS A 54 -28.08 -3.00 14.57
N TYR A 55 -27.94 -4.01 13.72
CA TYR A 55 -26.76 -4.21 12.86
C TYR A 55 -26.90 -3.64 11.46
N LYS A 56 -28.12 -3.30 11.03
CA LYS A 56 -28.40 -2.84 9.67
C LYS A 56 -27.70 -1.52 9.37
N GLY A 57 -27.02 -1.46 8.24
CA GLY A 57 -26.27 -0.29 7.81
C GLY A 57 -24.86 -0.18 8.41
N TRP A 58 -24.48 -1.09 9.31
CA TRP A 58 -23.13 -1.18 9.83
C TRP A 58 -22.25 -2.02 8.92
N SER A 59 -20.97 -1.60 8.76
CA SER A 59 -19.93 -2.30 8.02
C SER A 59 -18.59 -2.12 8.71
N MET A 60 -17.61 -2.94 8.36
CA MET A 60 -16.25 -2.80 8.82
C MET A 60 -15.38 -2.20 7.73
N TRP A 61 -14.55 -1.24 8.11
CA TRP A 61 -13.50 -0.70 7.28
C TRP A 61 -12.17 -1.21 7.80
N PHE A 62 -11.42 -1.93 6.95
CA PHE A 62 -10.10 -2.46 7.29
C PHE A 62 -9.03 -1.82 6.42
N TRP A 63 -7.82 -1.68 6.94
CA TRP A 63 -6.63 -1.31 6.18
C TRP A 63 -5.40 -2.02 6.73
N ASP A 64 -4.46 -2.30 5.84
CA ASP A 64 -3.20 -2.94 6.17
C ASP A 64 -2.15 -1.86 6.50
N LEU A 65 -1.56 -1.94 7.69
CA LEU A 65 -0.51 -1.04 8.14
C LEU A 65 0.88 -1.46 7.66
N ASP A 66 1.06 -2.74 7.34
CA ASP A 66 2.35 -3.29 6.93
C ASP A 66 2.54 -3.24 5.41
N GLY A 67 1.47 -2.94 4.67
CA GLY A 67 1.46 -2.86 3.20
C GLY A 67 1.70 -4.20 2.50
N ILE A 68 1.39 -5.32 3.17
CA ILE A 68 1.59 -6.68 2.67
C ILE A 68 0.32 -7.22 2.01
N SER A 69 -0.85 -6.86 2.54
CA SER A 69 -2.15 -7.33 2.06
C SER A 69 -2.89 -6.25 1.28
N SER A 70 -3.71 -6.65 0.32
CA SER A 70 -4.67 -5.77 -0.33
C SER A 70 -6.02 -5.96 0.35
N LEU A 71 -6.50 -4.95 1.05
CA LEU A 71 -7.80 -4.92 1.71
C LEU A 71 -8.67 -3.87 1.03
N GLU A 72 -9.78 -4.29 0.43
CA GLU A 72 -10.72 -3.41 -0.28
C GLU A 72 -12.01 -3.23 0.53
N PRO A 73 -12.10 -2.21 1.38
CA PRO A 73 -13.30 -1.92 2.16
C PRO A 73 -14.42 -1.28 1.32
N PRO A 74 -15.68 -1.28 1.79
CA PRO A 74 -16.12 -1.80 3.09
C PRO A 74 -16.36 -3.30 3.12
N TYR A 75 -16.17 -3.91 4.28
CA TYR A 75 -16.53 -5.31 4.51
C TYR A 75 -17.90 -5.39 5.18
N GLU A 76 -18.78 -6.20 4.61
CA GLU A 76 -20.12 -6.43 5.16
C GLU A 76 -20.04 -7.23 6.46
N LEU A 77 -20.91 -6.90 7.41
CA LEU A 77 -21.15 -7.64 8.62
C LEU A 77 -22.31 -8.62 8.38
N VAL A 78 -22.05 -9.91 8.46
CA VAL A 78 -22.97 -10.98 8.13
C VAL A 78 -23.26 -11.83 9.37
N ASP A 79 -24.53 -12.26 9.54
CA ASP A 79 -24.88 -13.23 10.58
C ASP A 79 -24.13 -14.55 10.31
N PRO A 80 -23.29 -15.02 11.27
CA PRO A 80 -22.51 -16.24 11.09
C PRO A 80 -23.34 -17.52 11.19
N GLY A 81 -24.64 -17.41 11.54
CA GLY A 81 -25.55 -18.55 11.70
C GLY A 81 -25.25 -19.40 12.94
N THR A 82 -24.53 -18.89 13.91
CA THR A 82 -24.21 -19.58 15.16
C THR A 82 -25.35 -19.58 16.16
N GLY A 83 -26.37 -18.74 15.94
CA GLY A 83 -27.47 -18.49 16.89
C GLY A 83 -27.08 -17.56 18.04
N GLU A 84 -25.85 -17.05 18.06
CA GLU A 84 -25.42 -15.97 18.94
C GLU A 84 -25.88 -14.62 18.34
N ASP A 85 -26.14 -13.64 19.22
CA ASP A 85 -26.54 -12.30 18.81
C ASP A 85 -25.29 -11.50 18.41
N GLU A 86 -24.79 -11.76 17.21
CA GLU A 86 -23.61 -11.12 16.65
C GLU A 86 -23.63 -11.09 15.13
N VAL A 87 -22.76 -10.28 14.54
CA VAL A 87 -22.43 -10.31 13.10
C VAL A 87 -20.93 -10.39 12.92
N VAL A 88 -20.48 -10.97 11.81
CA VAL A 88 -19.05 -11.25 11.57
C VAL A 88 -18.60 -10.67 10.24
N ALA A 89 -17.47 -9.97 10.25
CA ALA A 89 -16.69 -9.65 9.05
C ALA A 89 -15.52 -10.61 8.95
N THR A 90 -15.28 -11.18 7.77
CA THR A 90 -14.15 -12.08 7.53
C THR A 90 -13.21 -11.46 6.51
N ILE A 91 -11.94 -11.34 6.88
CA ILE A 91 -10.87 -10.89 5.98
C ILE A 91 -9.77 -11.95 5.90
N LYS A 92 -9.06 -11.98 4.77
CA LYS A 92 -7.87 -12.80 4.59
C LYS A 92 -6.68 -11.88 4.37
N VAL A 93 -5.63 -12.04 5.17
CA VAL A 93 -4.40 -11.28 5.05
C VAL A 93 -3.24 -12.22 4.73
N LYS A 94 -2.22 -11.69 4.07
CA LYS A 94 -1.04 -12.48 3.71
C LYS A 94 -0.24 -12.87 4.95
N THR A 95 0.45 -13.99 4.86
CA THR A 95 1.44 -14.40 5.87
C THR A 95 2.47 -13.29 6.07
N GLY A 96 2.77 -12.98 7.33
CA GLY A 96 3.69 -11.90 7.70
C GLY A 96 3.00 -10.57 8.00
N THR A 97 1.71 -10.40 7.70
CA THR A 97 0.93 -9.24 8.18
C THR A 97 0.97 -9.23 9.71
N CYS A 98 1.38 -8.10 10.28
CA CYS A 98 1.47 -7.94 11.73
C CYS A 98 0.28 -7.18 12.31
N LYS A 99 -0.22 -6.18 11.60
CA LYS A 99 -1.24 -5.26 12.09
C LYS A 99 -2.27 -4.93 11.03
N VAL A 100 -3.54 -4.98 11.43
CA VAL A 100 -4.68 -4.54 10.62
C VAL A 100 -5.43 -3.47 11.39
N GLY A 101 -5.59 -2.30 10.79
CA GLY A 101 -6.46 -1.26 11.32
C GLY A 101 -7.91 -1.58 11.02
N TYR A 102 -8.83 -1.17 11.91
CA TYR A 102 -10.25 -1.32 11.69
C TYR A 102 -11.09 -0.20 12.27
N ILE A 103 -12.24 0.06 11.66
CA ILE A 103 -13.30 0.92 12.17
C ILE A 103 -14.64 0.27 11.85
N ALA A 104 -15.50 0.09 12.86
CA ALA A 104 -16.91 -0.18 12.64
C ALA A 104 -17.64 1.14 12.32
N ARG A 105 -18.30 1.21 11.15
CA ARG A 105 -18.98 2.42 10.69
C ARG A 105 -20.40 2.13 10.24
N TYR A 106 -21.26 3.16 10.36
CA TYR A 106 -22.62 3.17 9.86
C TYR A 106 -22.73 4.04 8.60
N GLY A 107 -23.48 3.57 7.62
CA GLY A 107 -23.65 4.27 6.36
C GLY A 107 -22.34 4.55 5.64
N ASP A 108 -22.29 5.63 4.89
CA ASP A 108 -21.05 6.11 4.28
C ASP A 108 -20.37 7.16 5.17
N TRP A 109 -19.85 6.70 6.33
CA TRP A 109 -19.23 7.52 7.38
C TRP A 109 -20.18 8.44 8.19
N GLU A 110 -21.47 8.14 8.23
CA GLU A 110 -22.43 8.90 9.02
C GLU A 110 -22.14 8.78 10.52
N LYS A 111 -21.64 7.62 10.94
CA LYS A 111 -21.23 7.38 12.33
C LYS A 111 -20.13 6.32 12.41
N LYS A 112 -19.24 6.50 13.39
CA LYS A 112 -18.24 5.51 13.83
C LYS A 112 -18.67 4.94 15.17
N ASP A 113 -18.34 3.66 15.41
CA ASP A 113 -18.58 3.02 16.71
C ASP A 113 -17.62 3.56 17.79
N ILE A 114 -16.34 3.72 17.40
CA ILE A 114 -15.28 4.37 18.18
C ILE A 114 -14.69 5.48 17.30
N ASP A 115 -14.46 6.66 17.87
CA ASP A 115 -14.03 7.86 17.11
C ASP A 115 -12.58 7.84 16.64
N TRP A 116 -11.78 6.87 17.07
CA TRP A 116 -10.38 6.73 16.67
C TRP A 116 -10.07 5.35 16.12
N ASP A 117 -8.97 5.26 15.39
CA ASP A 117 -8.50 4.04 14.76
C ASP A 117 -8.24 2.94 15.80
N GLN A 118 -8.71 1.73 15.50
CA GLN A 118 -8.51 0.53 16.30
C GLN A 118 -7.60 -0.44 15.53
N PHE A 119 -6.91 -1.34 16.24
CA PHE A 119 -5.94 -2.25 15.60
C PHE A 119 -6.08 -3.67 16.11
N ILE A 120 -6.02 -4.61 15.17
CA ILE A 120 -5.84 -6.04 15.41
C ILE A 120 -4.36 -6.34 15.22
N ASN A 121 -3.67 -6.80 16.26
CA ASN A 121 -2.28 -7.20 16.18
C ASN A 121 -2.18 -8.72 16.16
N ILE A 122 -1.67 -9.27 15.06
CA ILE A 122 -1.45 -10.71 14.84
C ILE A 122 0.02 -11.04 14.60
N THR A 123 0.93 -10.19 15.09
CA THR A 123 2.38 -10.38 14.93
C THR A 123 2.80 -11.80 15.30
N GLY A 124 3.48 -12.48 14.37
CA GLY A 124 3.93 -13.85 14.56
C GLY A 124 2.90 -14.93 14.28
N VAL A 125 1.67 -14.60 13.85
CA VAL A 125 0.73 -15.56 13.27
C VAL A 125 1.13 -15.77 11.80
N LEU A 126 1.37 -17.02 11.42
CA LEU A 126 1.84 -17.39 10.07
C LEU A 126 0.73 -17.89 9.17
N SER A 127 -0.22 -18.63 9.72
CA SER A 127 -1.38 -19.17 9.01
C SER A 127 -2.48 -19.55 9.99
N GLY A 128 -3.66 -19.90 9.46
CA GLY A 128 -4.81 -20.36 10.24
C GLY A 128 -5.86 -19.29 10.48
N THR A 129 -6.78 -19.56 11.38
CA THR A 129 -7.94 -18.72 11.65
C THR A 129 -7.83 -18.07 13.02
N VAL A 130 -8.04 -16.75 13.07
CA VAL A 130 -8.02 -15.93 14.28
C VAL A 130 -9.39 -15.31 14.47
N ASP A 131 -9.94 -15.41 15.68
CA ASP A 131 -11.18 -14.73 16.06
C ASP A 131 -10.87 -13.47 16.87
N PHE A 132 -11.47 -12.35 16.50
CA PHE A 132 -11.32 -11.07 17.17
C PHE A 132 -12.69 -10.51 17.56
N TYR A 133 -12.88 -10.24 18.84
CA TYR A 133 -14.17 -9.88 19.41
C TYR A 133 -14.26 -8.41 19.77
N ILE A 134 -15.31 -7.74 19.29
CA ILE A 134 -15.57 -6.32 19.48
C ILE A 134 -16.98 -6.14 20.07
N GLN A 135 -17.04 -5.52 21.25
CA GLN A 135 -18.29 -5.00 21.81
C GLN A 135 -18.44 -3.54 21.40
N SER A 136 -19.60 -3.16 20.85
CA SER A 136 -19.89 -1.77 20.48
C SER A 136 -19.60 -0.79 21.60
N GLY A 137 -18.92 0.30 21.29
CA GLY A 137 -18.54 1.33 22.25
C GLY A 137 -17.40 0.95 23.20
N VAL A 138 -16.81 -0.24 23.06
CA VAL A 138 -15.68 -0.70 23.88
C VAL A 138 -14.40 -0.72 23.06
N SER A 139 -13.44 0.16 23.39
CA SER A 139 -12.13 0.16 22.76
C SER A 139 -11.27 -1.02 23.22
N THR A 140 -10.61 -1.69 22.27
CA THR A 140 -9.60 -2.71 22.53
C THR A 140 -8.21 -2.11 22.75
N GLN A 141 -8.08 -0.79 22.72
CA GLN A 141 -6.82 -0.07 22.93
C GLN A 141 -6.83 0.67 24.26
N PRO A 142 -5.71 0.65 25.00
CA PRO A 142 -5.60 1.38 26.27
C PRO A 142 -5.69 2.91 26.10
N ASN A 143 -5.27 3.44 24.94
CA ASN A 143 -5.39 4.84 24.58
C ASN A 143 -5.25 5.02 23.05
N VAL A 144 -5.60 6.20 22.54
CA VAL A 144 -5.64 6.55 21.11
C VAL A 144 -4.29 6.41 20.36
N ASN A 145 -3.17 6.39 21.08
CA ASN A 145 -1.83 6.35 20.49
C ASN A 145 -1.13 5.01 20.71
N SER A 146 -1.81 4.00 21.29
CA SER A 146 -1.22 2.69 21.59
C SER A 146 -1.81 1.61 20.70
N THR A 147 -0.93 0.80 20.11
CA THR A 147 -1.33 -0.47 19.50
C THR A 147 -0.96 -1.57 20.48
N PRO A 148 -1.93 -2.31 21.02
CA PRO A 148 -1.63 -3.42 21.94
C PRO A 148 -0.82 -4.49 21.23
N LYS A 149 0.02 -5.21 21.97
CA LYS A 149 0.71 -6.39 21.44
C LYS A 149 -0.28 -7.54 21.28
N ARG A 150 0.07 -8.52 20.43
CA ARG A 150 -0.77 -9.71 20.25
C ARG A 150 -1.08 -10.40 21.58
N GLU A 151 -0.06 -10.65 22.38
CA GLU A 151 -0.19 -11.34 23.68
C GLU A 151 -1.10 -10.56 24.65
N GLU A 152 -1.06 -9.23 24.60
CA GLU A 152 -1.96 -8.37 25.39
C GLU A 152 -3.42 -8.54 24.95
N LEU A 153 -3.68 -8.69 23.64
CA LEU A 153 -5.01 -8.94 23.09
C LEU A 153 -5.52 -10.36 23.43
N GLU A 154 -4.63 -11.36 23.42
CA GLU A 154 -4.95 -12.74 23.82
C GLU A 154 -5.31 -12.84 25.31
N GLU A 155 -4.76 -11.98 26.16
CA GLU A 155 -5.06 -11.93 27.59
C GLU A 155 -6.22 -10.98 27.95
N MET A 156 -6.50 -10.00 27.06
CA MET A 156 -7.55 -9.02 27.28
C MET A 156 -8.94 -9.68 27.28
N VAL A 157 -9.73 -9.36 28.30
CA VAL A 157 -11.12 -9.83 28.42
C VAL A 157 -12.06 -8.64 28.40
N ILE A 158 -13.10 -8.72 27.58
CA ILE A 158 -14.18 -7.74 27.49
C ILE A 158 -15.52 -8.40 27.86
N LYS A 159 -16.51 -7.59 28.20
CA LYS A 159 -17.89 -8.07 28.26
C LYS A 159 -18.45 -8.05 26.83
N TYR A 160 -18.57 -9.21 26.23
CA TYR A 160 -19.10 -9.43 24.89
C TYR A 160 -20.44 -10.14 24.99
N ASN A 161 -21.51 -9.50 24.54
CA ASN A 161 -22.86 -10.05 24.69
C ASN A 161 -23.14 -10.55 26.14
N GLY A 162 -22.75 -9.73 27.14
CA GLY A 162 -22.96 -10.02 28.55
C GLY A 162 -22.04 -11.08 29.17
N ARG A 163 -21.16 -11.73 28.39
CA ARG A 163 -20.20 -12.76 28.87
C ARG A 163 -18.77 -12.25 28.88
N ASP A 164 -17.93 -12.86 29.70
CA ASP A 164 -16.49 -12.62 29.62
C ASP A 164 -15.91 -13.33 28.39
N GLN A 165 -15.33 -12.55 27.48
CA GLN A 165 -14.77 -13.01 26.21
C GLN A 165 -13.36 -12.48 26.02
N LYS A 166 -12.40 -13.32 25.64
CA LYS A 166 -11.09 -12.89 25.18
C LYS A 166 -11.21 -12.12 23.88
N VAL A 167 -10.48 -11.02 23.76
CA VAL A 167 -10.51 -10.16 22.57
C VAL A 167 -9.92 -10.87 21.37
N LEU A 168 -8.78 -11.52 21.52
CA LEU A 168 -8.12 -12.29 20.46
C LEU A 168 -8.05 -13.76 20.84
N VAL A 169 -8.50 -14.62 19.94
CA VAL A 169 -8.47 -16.08 20.10
C VAL A 169 -7.77 -16.70 18.88
N LEU A 170 -6.69 -17.40 19.13
CA LEU A 170 -6.01 -18.22 18.13
C LEU A 170 -6.67 -19.60 18.09
N ASN A 171 -7.19 -20.01 16.94
CA ASN A 171 -7.82 -21.34 16.79
C ASN A 171 -6.75 -22.45 16.66
N ASP A 172 -7.17 -23.70 16.76
CA ASP A 172 -6.28 -24.86 16.75
C ASP A 172 -5.49 -25.04 15.44
N ASP A 173 -5.94 -24.42 14.34
CA ASP A 173 -5.29 -24.43 13.02
C ASP A 173 -4.17 -23.35 12.90
N VAL A 174 -4.02 -22.47 13.91
CA VAL A 174 -3.06 -21.37 13.86
C VAL A 174 -1.64 -21.86 14.04
N GLN A 175 -0.78 -21.48 13.11
CA GLN A 175 0.67 -21.60 13.22
C GLN A 175 1.29 -20.26 13.59
N THR A 176 2.22 -20.27 14.54
CA THR A 176 2.98 -19.10 14.95
C THR A 176 4.47 -19.28 14.72
N GLY A 177 5.20 -18.18 14.55
CA GLY A 177 6.66 -18.21 14.36
C GLY A 177 7.27 -16.82 14.40
N VAL A 178 8.57 -16.77 14.15
CA VAL A 178 9.31 -15.51 14.08
C VAL A 178 9.07 -14.85 12.71
N VAL A 179 8.77 -13.56 12.71
CA VAL A 179 8.60 -12.75 11.49
C VAL A 179 9.48 -11.51 11.59
N ILE A 180 9.83 -10.92 10.44
CA ILE A 180 10.50 -9.62 10.37
C ILE A 180 9.43 -8.55 10.53
N THR A 181 9.54 -7.73 11.59
CA THR A 181 8.60 -6.63 11.88
C THR A 181 9.06 -5.30 11.29
N GLN A 182 10.36 -5.13 11.13
CA GLN A 182 10.97 -3.95 10.52
C GLN A 182 12.25 -4.31 9.79
N SER A 183 12.54 -3.55 8.74
CA SER A 183 13.80 -3.59 8.02
C SER A 183 14.30 -2.15 7.81
N SER A 184 15.61 -1.96 7.75
CA SER A 184 16.20 -0.65 7.52
C SER A 184 17.56 -0.81 6.83
N TYR A 185 17.75 -0.09 5.73
CA TYR A 185 19.03 -0.02 5.03
C TYR A 185 19.81 1.23 5.43
N LYS A 186 21.14 1.09 5.58
CA LYS A 186 22.10 2.17 5.76
C LYS A 186 23.24 2.03 4.76
N GLU A 187 23.66 3.11 4.14
CA GLU A 187 24.81 3.12 3.20
C GLU A 187 26.13 2.83 3.89
N ALA A 188 26.27 3.26 5.15
CA ALA A 188 27.47 3.02 5.94
C ALA A 188 27.10 2.70 7.39
N ASN A 189 27.54 1.55 7.86
CA ASN A 189 27.57 1.20 9.28
C ASN A 189 28.81 1.82 9.96
N ARG A 190 29.11 1.40 11.21
CA ARG A 190 30.29 1.91 11.96
C ARG A 190 31.64 1.58 11.28
N ASP A 191 31.67 0.56 10.43
CA ASP A 191 32.87 0.15 9.67
C ASP A 191 32.90 0.72 8.26
N GLY A 192 31.99 1.64 7.93
CA GLY A 192 31.86 2.28 6.61
C GLY A 192 31.31 1.36 5.52
N LYS A 193 30.64 0.26 5.90
CA LYS A 193 30.05 -0.72 4.96
C LYS A 193 28.53 -0.60 4.91
N PRO A 194 27.90 -0.88 3.76
CA PRO A 194 26.44 -0.90 3.65
C PRO A 194 25.85 -2.04 4.48
N GLU A 195 24.74 -1.77 5.16
CA GLU A 195 24.13 -2.70 6.11
C GLU A 195 22.61 -2.68 6.03
N VAL A 196 21.98 -3.84 6.03
CA VAL A 196 20.57 -4.01 6.28
C VAL A 196 20.39 -4.48 7.73
N THR A 197 19.59 -3.75 8.49
CA THR A 197 19.19 -4.11 9.85
C THR A 197 17.75 -4.61 9.83
N LEU A 198 17.48 -5.75 10.48
CA LEU A 198 16.16 -6.33 10.65
C LEU A 198 15.79 -6.32 12.12
N GLN A 199 14.52 -6.09 12.40
CA GLN A 199 13.93 -6.36 13.70
C GLN A 199 12.97 -7.55 13.57
N LEU A 200 13.16 -8.56 14.40
CA LEU A 200 12.31 -9.73 14.46
C LEU A 200 11.19 -9.55 15.51
N SER A 201 10.11 -10.28 15.37
CA SER A 201 8.99 -10.30 16.34
C SER A 201 9.42 -10.85 17.70
N SER A 202 10.37 -11.79 17.70
CA SER A 202 10.98 -12.36 18.88
C SER A 202 12.45 -12.75 18.62
N LYS A 203 13.19 -13.07 19.68
CA LYS A 203 14.53 -13.66 19.57
C LYS A 203 14.41 -15.03 18.88
N LEU A 204 15.37 -15.33 17.98
CA LEU A 204 15.52 -16.69 17.46
C LEU A 204 15.86 -17.68 18.59
N ALA A 205 15.45 -18.93 18.43
CA ALA A 205 15.82 -19.99 19.37
C ALA A 205 17.35 -20.10 19.50
N ASP A 206 17.84 -20.47 20.68
CA ASP A 206 19.29 -20.54 20.94
C ASP A 206 19.99 -21.63 20.10
N ASP A 207 19.24 -22.62 19.61
CA ASP A 207 19.67 -23.71 18.76
C ASP A 207 19.31 -23.48 17.27
N TYR A 208 18.85 -22.27 16.89
CA TYR A 208 18.51 -21.94 15.51
C TYR A 208 19.75 -22.02 14.62
N ASP A 209 19.68 -22.79 13.52
CA ASP A 209 20.77 -22.95 12.56
C ASP A 209 20.95 -21.71 11.69
N LEU A 210 21.64 -20.73 12.25
CA LEU A 210 21.90 -19.44 11.60
C LEU A 210 23.09 -19.56 10.66
N ASN A 211 22.87 -19.25 9.40
CA ASN A 211 23.91 -19.21 8.38
C ASN A 211 23.68 -18.05 7.38
N GLU A 212 24.57 -17.89 6.41
CA GLU A 212 24.52 -16.83 5.40
C GLU A 212 23.26 -16.84 4.50
N LYS A 213 22.53 -17.97 4.45
CA LYS A 213 21.30 -18.16 3.68
C LYS A 213 20.03 -18.01 4.50
N THR A 214 20.15 -17.81 5.80
CA THR A 214 19.00 -17.64 6.69
C THR A 214 18.19 -16.40 6.34
N PHE A 215 18.89 -15.30 6.01
CA PHE A 215 18.29 -14.04 5.59
C PHE A 215 18.91 -13.67 4.23
N VAL A 216 18.14 -13.75 3.17
CA VAL A 216 18.61 -13.44 1.82
C VAL A 216 18.05 -12.09 1.38
N VAL A 217 18.92 -11.13 1.16
CA VAL A 217 18.54 -9.84 0.55
C VAL A 217 18.43 -10.06 -0.96
N ASN A 218 17.28 -9.71 -1.53
CA ASN A 218 17.00 -9.84 -2.96
C ASN A 218 16.85 -8.48 -3.60
N GLY A 219 17.37 -8.34 -4.80
CA GLY A 219 17.20 -7.21 -5.71
C GLY A 219 16.59 -7.66 -7.04
N PRO A 220 16.38 -6.74 -7.97
CA PRO A 220 15.78 -7.04 -9.27
C PRO A 220 16.58 -8.05 -10.10
N ASP A 221 17.89 -8.11 -9.89
CA ASP A 221 18.79 -9.00 -10.64
C ASP A 221 19.13 -10.30 -9.86
N GLY A 222 18.46 -10.54 -8.73
CA GLY A 222 18.66 -11.71 -7.87
C GLY A 222 19.20 -11.38 -6.48
N ALA A 223 19.76 -12.39 -5.79
CA ALA A 223 20.26 -12.23 -4.43
C ALA A 223 21.45 -11.27 -4.36
N ILE A 224 21.44 -10.37 -3.38
CA ILE A 224 22.51 -9.44 -3.09
C ILE A 224 23.56 -10.13 -2.22
N ALA A 225 24.81 -10.06 -2.62
CA ALA A 225 25.90 -10.68 -1.88
C ALA A 225 26.14 -9.99 -0.52
N LEU A 226 26.34 -10.77 0.51
CA LEU A 226 26.90 -10.29 1.76
C LEU A 226 28.40 -10.03 1.62
N ALA A 227 28.94 -9.14 2.44
CA ALA A 227 30.37 -8.87 2.48
C ALA A 227 31.15 -10.15 2.87
N GLU A 228 32.38 -10.27 2.39
CA GLU A 228 33.25 -11.36 2.85
C GLU A 228 33.53 -11.24 4.36
N PRO A 229 33.54 -12.36 5.10
CA PRO A 229 33.95 -12.37 6.49
C PRO A 229 35.35 -11.79 6.68
N THR A 230 35.57 -11.10 7.75
CA THR A 230 36.87 -10.49 8.08
C THR A 230 37.47 -11.10 9.32
N THR A 231 38.81 -11.14 9.41
CA THR A 231 39.53 -11.64 10.60
C THR A 231 39.97 -10.47 11.46
N ASN A 232 39.56 -10.47 12.72
CA ASN A 232 39.97 -9.49 13.71
C ASN A 232 41.46 -9.68 14.10
N SER A 233 42.04 -8.70 14.78
CA SER A 233 43.44 -8.74 15.25
C SER A 233 43.72 -9.88 16.26
N ASP A 234 42.69 -10.38 16.93
CA ASP A 234 42.77 -11.51 17.85
C ASP A 234 42.59 -12.90 17.17
N GLY A 235 42.43 -12.91 15.82
CA GLY A 235 42.26 -14.12 15.01
C GLY A 235 40.80 -14.61 14.97
N SER A 236 39.85 -13.96 15.62
CA SER A 236 38.42 -14.28 15.51
C SER A 236 37.85 -13.85 14.16
N VAL A 237 36.88 -14.61 13.64
CA VAL A 237 36.19 -14.29 12.39
C VAL A 237 34.97 -13.42 12.67
N LYS A 238 34.92 -12.24 12.03
CA LYS A 238 33.75 -11.39 12.02
C LYS A 238 32.91 -11.73 10.78
N GLN A 239 31.77 -12.38 11.01
CA GLN A 239 30.83 -12.71 9.93
C GLN A 239 30.17 -11.47 9.36
N SER A 240 29.68 -11.57 8.13
CA SER A 240 28.88 -10.54 7.46
C SER A 240 27.43 -10.44 7.96
N TYR A 241 27.04 -11.37 8.80
CA TYR A 241 25.76 -11.34 9.50
C TYR A 241 25.97 -11.46 11.02
N ARG A 242 25.08 -10.81 11.79
CA ARG A 242 25.14 -10.81 13.25
C ARG A 242 23.72 -10.72 13.82
N VAL A 243 23.44 -11.53 14.84
CA VAL A 243 22.21 -11.47 15.62
C VAL A 243 22.50 -10.91 17.01
N ALA A 244 21.69 -9.98 17.46
CA ALA A 244 21.74 -9.41 18.81
C ALA A 244 20.34 -9.23 19.37
N GLY A 245 19.87 -10.16 20.16
CA GLY A 245 18.50 -10.20 20.63
C GLY A 245 17.51 -10.39 19.49
N GLN A 246 16.63 -9.42 19.28
CA GLN A 246 15.66 -9.40 18.18
C GLN A 246 16.21 -8.73 16.91
N TYR A 247 17.46 -8.26 16.92
CA TYR A 247 18.02 -7.56 15.77
C TYR A 247 18.99 -8.44 14.99
N VAL A 248 18.87 -8.37 13.65
CA VAL A 248 19.78 -9.01 12.71
C VAL A 248 20.43 -7.89 11.88
N TYR A 249 21.74 -8.02 11.67
CA TYR A 249 22.53 -7.07 10.90
C TYR A 249 23.20 -7.84 9.76
N LEU A 250 22.93 -7.40 8.54
CA LEU A 250 23.46 -8.00 7.30
C LEU A 250 24.36 -6.97 6.64
N THR A 251 25.69 -7.20 6.67
CA THR A 251 26.64 -6.33 5.98
C THR A 251 26.72 -6.76 4.52
N LEU A 252 26.42 -5.84 3.60
CA LEU A 252 26.41 -6.10 2.16
C LEU A 252 27.80 -5.89 1.56
N ALA A 253 28.07 -6.59 0.43
CA ALA A 253 29.30 -6.42 -0.33
C ALA A 253 29.38 -5.05 -1.00
N GLU A 254 28.26 -4.56 -1.55
CA GLU A 254 28.12 -3.31 -2.28
C GLU A 254 26.90 -2.53 -1.82
N PRO A 255 26.88 -1.20 -1.97
CA PRO A 255 25.70 -0.39 -1.71
C PRO A 255 24.50 -0.79 -2.59
N LEU A 256 23.30 -0.69 -2.03
CA LEU A 256 22.07 -0.85 -2.80
C LEU A 256 21.86 0.38 -3.70
N LYS A 257 21.37 0.14 -4.92
CA LYS A 257 21.01 1.21 -5.85
C LYS A 257 19.71 1.89 -5.39
N LEU A 258 19.69 3.22 -5.46
CA LEU A 258 18.57 4.00 -4.95
C LEU A 258 17.28 3.87 -5.79
N ASP A 259 17.42 3.55 -7.07
CA ASP A 259 16.29 3.42 -8.01
C ASP A 259 15.70 2.01 -8.07
N LYS A 260 16.04 1.14 -7.12
CA LYS A 260 15.60 -0.26 -7.11
C LYS A 260 14.89 -0.62 -5.80
N ASN A 261 13.96 -1.56 -5.92
CA ASN A 261 13.30 -2.16 -4.78
C ASN A 261 14.02 -3.42 -4.35
N TYR A 262 14.06 -3.66 -3.05
CA TYR A 262 14.73 -4.80 -2.44
C TYR A 262 13.82 -5.48 -1.43
N SER A 263 14.00 -6.79 -1.30
CA SER A 263 13.29 -7.58 -0.32
C SER A 263 14.24 -8.48 0.46
N ILE A 264 13.73 -9.10 1.51
CA ILE A 264 14.43 -10.07 2.33
C ILE A 264 13.60 -11.34 2.38
N THR A 265 14.19 -12.45 1.99
CA THR A 265 13.60 -13.75 2.22
C THR A 265 14.07 -14.30 3.56
N PHE A 266 13.12 -14.66 4.42
CA PHE A 266 13.32 -15.34 5.68
C PHE A 266 12.28 -16.44 5.85
N GLU A 267 12.72 -17.68 6.04
CA GLU A 267 11.86 -18.87 6.13
C GLU A 267 10.80 -18.97 5.02
N GLY A 268 11.23 -18.70 3.77
CA GLY A 268 10.37 -18.78 2.60
C GLY A 268 9.39 -17.62 2.42
N ARG A 269 9.44 -16.62 3.31
CA ARG A 269 8.60 -15.42 3.26
C ARG A 269 9.40 -14.22 2.80
N GLU A 270 8.74 -13.29 2.14
CA GLU A 270 9.37 -12.09 1.57
C GLU A 270 8.91 -10.84 2.33
N TYR A 271 9.87 -9.99 2.69
CA TYR A 271 9.68 -8.74 3.43
C TYR A 271 10.38 -7.61 2.68
N GLY A 272 9.76 -6.44 2.57
CA GLY A 272 10.37 -5.28 1.93
C GLY A 272 11.57 -4.74 2.72
N VAL A 273 12.58 -4.21 2.03
CA VAL A 273 13.66 -3.42 2.64
C VAL A 273 13.25 -1.95 2.67
N ASN A 274 13.15 -1.38 3.88
CA ASN A 274 12.91 0.04 4.04
C ASN A 274 14.22 0.83 3.92
N MET A 275 14.19 1.91 3.16
CA MET A 275 15.30 2.86 3.04
C MET A 275 14.92 4.18 3.71
N PRO A 276 15.12 4.32 5.05
CA PRO A 276 14.79 5.55 5.75
C PRO A 276 15.65 6.70 5.21
N ASP A 277 15.09 7.91 5.25
CA ASP A 277 15.74 9.12 4.75
C ASP A 277 16.15 9.09 3.28
N PHE A 278 15.59 8.13 2.51
CA PHE A 278 15.89 7.94 1.10
C PHE A 278 15.79 9.23 0.29
N TYR A 279 14.67 9.97 0.42
CA TYR A 279 14.40 11.19 -0.33
C TYR A 279 15.20 12.42 0.14
N SER A 280 15.83 12.36 1.31
CA SER A 280 16.64 13.46 1.85
C SER A 280 18.14 13.27 1.66
N ARG A 281 18.55 12.26 0.92
CA ARG A 281 19.96 11.98 0.65
C ARG A 281 20.47 12.85 -0.50
N GLU A 282 21.69 13.38 -0.37
CA GLU A 282 22.34 14.15 -1.44
C GLU A 282 22.46 13.34 -2.74
N ALA A 283 22.79 12.04 -2.64
CA ALA A 283 22.86 11.14 -3.79
C ALA A 283 21.51 10.98 -4.51
N PHE A 284 20.39 11.05 -3.78
CA PHE A 284 19.06 11.03 -4.40
C PHE A 284 18.79 12.33 -5.16
N GLU A 285 19.09 13.48 -4.57
CA GLU A 285 18.94 14.77 -5.21
C GLU A 285 19.81 14.87 -6.48
N ASP A 286 21.07 14.44 -6.40
CA ASP A 286 22.00 14.44 -7.52
C ASP A 286 21.53 13.58 -8.69
N GLU A 287 20.93 12.42 -8.41
CA GLU A 287 20.49 11.46 -9.43
C GLU A 287 19.10 11.78 -10.00
N PHE A 288 18.17 12.23 -9.15
CA PHE A 288 16.76 12.29 -9.50
C PHE A 288 16.13 13.69 -9.55
N THR A 289 16.88 14.75 -9.29
CA THR A 289 16.33 16.11 -9.45
C THR A 289 16.08 16.41 -10.92
N TYR A 290 14.78 16.43 -11.32
CA TYR A 290 14.39 16.78 -12.67
C TYR A 290 14.25 18.30 -12.83
N THR A 291 15.01 18.89 -13.75
CA THR A 291 15.03 20.32 -14.01
C THR A 291 14.27 20.76 -15.26
N GLY A 292 13.63 19.80 -15.95
CA GLY A 292 12.78 20.10 -17.11
C GLY A 292 11.48 20.77 -16.70
N ASN A 293 10.77 21.31 -17.69
CA ASN A 293 9.49 22.04 -17.51
C ASN A 293 8.30 21.34 -18.18
N ASP A 294 8.44 20.07 -18.53
CA ASP A 294 7.44 19.30 -19.30
C ASP A 294 6.82 18.15 -18.51
N LEU A 295 6.81 18.24 -17.15
CA LEU A 295 6.02 17.33 -16.31
C LEU A 295 4.52 17.57 -16.55
N GLY A 296 3.74 16.47 -16.55
CA GLY A 296 2.34 16.48 -16.94
C GLY A 296 2.18 16.33 -18.45
N GLN A 297 1.19 17.01 -19.01
CA GLN A 297 0.87 16.96 -20.42
C GLN A 297 1.56 18.06 -21.24
N THR A 298 2.04 17.68 -22.41
CA THR A 298 2.35 18.60 -23.52
C THR A 298 1.47 18.19 -24.71
N TYR A 299 0.42 18.96 -24.94
CA TYR A 299 -0.61 18.65 -25.92
C TYR A 299 -0.38 19.39 -27.26
N THR A 300 -0.63 18.67 -28.35
CA THR A 300 -0.92 19.20 -29.67
C THR A 300 -2.05 18.39 -30.29
N LYS A 301 -2.65 18.86 -31.39
CA LYS A 301 -3.69 18.10 -32.13
C LYS A 301 -3.16 16.82 -32.78
N GLU A 302 -1.85 16.78 -33.06
CA GLU A 302 -1.19 15.61 -33.66
C GLU A 302 -0.82 14.57 -32.64
N ASN A 303 -0.45 14.98 -31.43
CA ASN A 303 -0.05 14.07 -30.35
C ASN A 303 -0.08 14.76 -28.97
N THR A 304 -0.08 13.92 -27.93
CA THR A 304 0.11 14.38 -26.55
C THR A 304 1.28 13.61 -25.93
N LYS A 305 2.27 14.33 -25.44
CA LYS A 305 3.33 13.77 -24.61
C LYS A 305 2.93 13.87 -23.15
N LEU A 306 3.02 12.76 -22.43
CA LEU A 306 2.85 12.70 -20.97
C LEU A 306 4.19 12.37 -20.33
N ARG A 307 4.55 13.12 -19.28
CA ARG A 307 5.75 12.88 -18.48
C ARG A 307 5.39 12.94 -17.00
N VAL A 308 5.83 11.91 -16.24
CA VAL A 308 5.69 11.87 -14.78
C VAL A 308 7.03 11.54 -14.13
N TRP A 309 7.25 12.07 -12.95
CA TRP A 309 8.43 11.77 -12.14
C TRP A 309 8.09 10.66 -11.14
N ALA A 310 8.68 9.50 -11.31
CA ALA A 310 8.50 8.32 -10.47
C ALA A 310 9.82 7.52 -10.43
N PRO A 311 10.84 8.03 -9.73
CA PRO A 311 12.22 7.51 -9.80
C PRO A 311 12.35 6.09 -9.32
N THR A 312 11.56 5.67 -8.34
CA THR A 312 11.61 4.33 -7.72
C THR A 312 10.65 3.32 -8.36
N ALA A 313 9.87 3.72 -9.36
CA ALA A 313 8.94 2.82 -10.04
C ALA A 313 9.69 1.74 -10.85
N ASP A 314 9.17 0.51 -10.81
CA ASP A 314 9.61 -0.57 -11.71
C ASP A 314 9.00 -0.42 -13.10
N THR A 315 7.68 -0.09 -13.15
CA THR A 315 6.96 0.25 -14.38
C THR A 315 5.95 1.37 -14.12
N VAL A 316 5.66 2.13 -15.16
CA VAL A 316 4.57 3.11 -15.17
C VAL A 316 3.78 2.93 -16.46
N ASP A 317 2.47 2.82 -16.32
CA ASP A 317 1.52 2.76 -17.43
C ASP A 317 0.54 3.92 -17.37
N VAL A 318 0.12 4.43 -18.54
CA VAL A 318 -0.99 5.37 -18.66
C VAL A 318 -2.27 4.58 -18.90
N LEU A 319 -3.26 4.77 -18.05
CA LEU A 319 -4.62 4.24 -18.22
C LEU A 319 -5.50 5.32 -18.82
N LEU A 320 -6.09 5.07 -20.00
CA LEU A 320 -6.93 6.02 -20.72
C LEU A 320 -8.42 5.73 -20.53
N TYR A 321 -9.21 6.78 -20.35
CA TYR A 321 -10.65 6.71 -20.09
C TYR A 321 -11.41 7.73 -20.95
N THR A 322 -12.68 7.45 -21.24
CA THR A 322 -13.60 8.36 -21.92
C THR A 322 -14.49 9.14 -20.94
N ASN A 323 -14.47 8.78 -19.67
CA ASN A 323 -15.30 9.39 -18.62
C ASN A 323 -14.45 9.77 -17.41
N GLY A 324 -14.67 10.97 -16.88
CA GLY A 324 -13.98 11.52 -15.71
C GLY A 324 -14.54 11.03 -14.36
N ASP A 325 -15.67 10.31 -14.36
CA ASP A 325 -16.25 9.71 -13.17
C ASP A 325 -15.84 8.24 -13.05
N ILE A 326 -15.13 7.90 -11.98
CA ILE A 326 -14.66 6.53 -11.70
C ILE A 326 -15.82 5.55 -11.48
N LYS A 327 -16.99 6.04 -11.02
CA LYS A 327 -18.19 5.20 -10.82
C LYS A 327 -18.92 4.91 -12.13
N ALA A 328 -18.83 5.83 -13.10
CA ALA A 328 -19.45 5.67 -14.41
C ALA A 328 -18.62 4.78 -15.35
N GLN A 329 -17.31 4.73 -15.15
CA GLN A 329 -16.41 3.88 -15.93
C GLN A 329 -15.28 3.39 -15.05
N THR A 330 -15.28 2.09 -14.70
CA THR A 330 -14.25 1.45 -13.87
C THR A 330 -13.03 1.03 -14.68
N GLU A 331 -13.22 0.52 -15.89
CA GLU A 331 -12.15 -0.02 -16.72
C GLU A 331 -11.60 0.99 -17.70
N PRO A 332 -10.27 1.05 -17.91
CA PRO A 332 -9.68 1.88 -18.94
C PRO A 332 -10.04 1.36 -20.35
N VAL A 333 -10.19 2.26 -21.32
CA VAL A 333 -10.34 1.88 -22.73
C VAL A 333 -9.02 1.43 -23.35
N LYS A 334 -7.89 1.86 -22.77
CA LYS A 334 -6.56 1.50 -23.24
C LYS A 334 -5.54 1.70 -22.11
N THR A 335 -4.59 0.76 -22.00
CA THR A 335 -3.38 0.89 -21.18
C THR A 335 -2.20 1.07 -22.11
N VAL A 336 -1.33 2.05 -21.82
CA VAL A 336 -0.16 2.38 -22.65
C VAL A 336 1.08 2.42 -21.75
N PRO A 337 2.07 1.53 -21.96
CA PRO A 337 3.29 1.55 -21.17
C PRO A 337 4.11 2.81 -21.44
N MET A 338 4.71 3.34 -20.38
CA MET A 338 5.66 4.44 -20.44
C MET A 338 7.10 3.92 -20.50
N THR A 339 8.00 4.75 -21.04
CA THR A 339 9.42 4.45 -21.05
C THR A 339 10.14 5.28 -20.00
N LYS A 340 11.01 4.64 -19.20
CA LYS A 340 11.87 5.33 -18.25
C LYS A 340 12.83 6.27 -19.00
N ASP A 341 12.96 7.48 -18.51
CA ASP A 341 13.77 8.55 -19.09
C ASP A 341 14.68 9.17 -18.03
N VAL A 342 15.28 10.31 -18.31
CA VAL A 342 16.27 10.96 -17.45
C VAL A 342 15.71 11.30 -16.07
N GLN A 343 16.60 11.27 -15.08
CA GLN A 343 16.34 11.79 -13.71
C GLN A 343 15.07 11.19 -13.06
N GLY A 344 14.81 9.90 -13.29
CA GLY A 344 13.67 9.21 -12.69
C GLY A 344 12.32 9.56 -13.30
N THR A 345 12.29 10.22 -14.46
CA THR A 345 11.04 10.48 -15.19
C THR A 345 10.65 9.31 -16.08
N TRP A 346 9.36 9.24 -16.38
CA TRP A 346 8.75 8.31 -17.32
C TRP A 346 8.00 9.11 -18.37
N VAL A 347 8.05 8.66 -19.62
CA VAL A 347 7.49 9.40 -20.75
C VAL A 347 6.77 8.48 -21.73
N VAL A 348 5.68 8.99 -22.31
CA VAL A 348 4.99 8.38 -23.43
C VAL A 348 4.47 9.46 -24.38
N THR A 349 4.37 9.14 -25.66
CA THR A 349 3.68 9.99 -26.66
C THR A 349 2.46 9.23 -27.16
N LEU A 350 1.31 9.86 -27.07
CA LEU A 350 0.02 9.36 -27.55
C LEU A 350 -0.28 10.05 -28.88
N ASP A 351 -0.41 9.28 -29.95
CA ASP A 351 -0.71 9.82 -31.29
C ASP A 351 -2.17 10.25 -31.43
N GLY A 352 -2.38 11.30 -32.19
CA GLY A 352 -3.69 11.87 -32.50
C GLY A 352 -4.19 12.89 -31.47
N ASP A 353 -5.37 13.44 -31.75
CA ASP A 353 -6.01 14.42 -30.89
C ASP A 353 -6.62 13.75 -29.66
N MET A 354 -5.99 13.98 -28.51
CA MET A 354 -6.40 13.41 -27.21
C MET A 354 -7.20 14.40 -26.36
N ASN A 355 -7.56 15.57 -26.89
CA ASN A 355 -8.34 16.55 -26.13
C ASN A 355 -9.64 15.95 -25.58
N GLY A 356 -9.91 16.12 -24.30
CA GLY A 356 -11.06 15.55 -23.59
C GLY A 356 -10.88 14.09 -23.13
N THR A 357 -9.74 13.46 -23.38
CA THR A 357 -9.43 12.11 -22.90
C THR A 357 -8.99 12.18 -21.43
N TYR A 358 -9.58 11.35 -20.57
CA TYR A 358 -9.18 11.22 -19.19
C TYR A 358 -8.09 10.18 -19.02
N TYR A 359 -7.23 10.36 -18.01
CA TYR A 359 -6.14 9.42 -17.74
C TYR A 359 -5.74 9.38 -16.28
N THR A 360 -5.09 8.26 -15.90
CA THR A 360 -4.36 8.09 -14.66
C THR A 360 -3.02 7.44 -14.95
N TYR A 361 -2.14 7.42 -13.95
CA TYR A 361 -0.93 6.59 -13.98
C TYR A 361 -1.11 5.37 -13.09
N GLN A 362 -0.76 4.20 -13.62
CA GLN A 362 -0.58 2.99 -12.84
C GLN A 362 0.91 2.78 -12.60
N VAL A 363 1.31 2.82 -11.33
CA VAL A 363 2.71 2.72 -10.91
C VAL A 363 2.93 1.41 -10.17
N THR A 364 3.90 0.62 -10.62
CA THR A 364 4.30 -0.64 -9.99
C THR A 364 5.58 -0.45 -9.19
N LEU A 365 5.58 -0.90 -7.93
CA LEU A 365 6.73 -0.94 -7.04
C LEU A 365 6.76 -2.32 -6.36
N GLY A 366 7.62 -3.22 -6.83
CA GLY A 366 7.63 -4.61 -6.38
C GLY A 366 6.28 -5.28 -6.60
N ALA A 367 5.67 -5.77 -5.53
CA ALA A 367 4.35 -6.39 -5.56
C ALA A 367 3.19 -5.37 -5.47
N LYS A 368 3.47 -4.08 -5.25
CA LYS A 368 2.44 -3.04 -5.14
C LYS A 368 2.16 -2.41 -6.49
N VAL A 369 0.88 -2.30 -6.82
CA VAL A 369 0.38 -1.58 -7.98
C VAL A 369 -0.58 -0.50 -7.49
N ASN A 370 -0.27 0.75 -7.79
CA ASN A 370 -1.08 1.90 -7.39
C ASN A 370 -1.54 2.66 -8.64
N GLU A 371 -2.82 3.02 -8.66
CA GLU A 371 -3.37 3.95 -9.63
C GLU A 371 -3.55 5.33 -9.00
N ALA A 372 -3.11 6.38 -9.69
CA ALA A 372 -3.20 7.75 -9.20
C ALA A 372 -3.44 8.76 -10.33
N CYS A 373 -4.12 9.85 -9.99
CA CYS A 373 -4.21 11.02 -10.86
C CYS A 373 -2.83 11.66 -11.06
N ASP A 374 -2.60 12.26 -12.23
CA ASP A 374 -1.39 13.02 -12.50
C ASP A 374 -1.27 14.22 -11.55
N PRO A 375 -0.19 14.33 -10.75
CA PRO A 375 0.03 15.49 -9.88
C PRO A 375 0.21 16.81 -10.65
N TYR A 376 0.51 16.74 -11.94
CA TYR A 376 0.68 17.90 -12.84
C TYR A 376 -0.53 18.12 -13.77
N ALA A 377 -1.68 17.52 -13.46
CA ALA A 377 -2.90 17.67 -14.24
C ALA A 377 -3.32 19.14 -14.36
N ARG A 378 -3.62 19.60 -15.59
CA ARG A 378 -4.13 20.95 -15.85
C ARG A 378 -5.62 21.06 -15.59
N THR A 379 -6.33 19.95 -15.76
CA THR A 379 -7.74 19.80 -15.43
C THR A 379 -8.05 18.36 -15.07
N THR A 380 -9.13 18.13 -14.34
CA THR A 380 -9.48 16.82 -13.79
C THR A 380 -10.97 16.51 -14.01
N GLY A 381 -11.32 15.24 -13.91
CA GLY A 381 -12.68 14.75 -13.81
C GLY A 381 -13.27 14.90 -12.40
N VAL A 382 -14.32 14.14 -12.14
CA VAL A 382 -15.08 14.18 -10.88
C VAL A 382 -14.15 13.90 -9.68
N ASN A 383 -14.20 14.78 -8.69
CA ASN A 383 -13.43 14.71 -7.45
C ASN A 383 -11.89 14.64 -7.63
N GLY A 384 -11.36 15.02 -8.79
CA GLY A 384 -9.92 14.96 -9.05
C GLY A 384 -9.35 13.55 -9.24
N ASN A 385 -10.19 12.53 -9.41
CA ASN A 385 -9.74 11.15 -9.48
C ASN A 385 -9.01 10.82 -10.79
N ARG A 386 -9.31 11.54 -11.88
CA ARG A 386 -8.66 11.37 -13.18
C ARG A 386 -8.23 12.71 -13.74
N ALA A 387 -7.03 12.79 -14.26
CA ALA A 387 -6.59 13.91 -15.08
C ALA A 387 -7.31 13.90 -16.43
N MET A 388 -7.44 15.07 -17.08
CA MET A 388 -7.94 15.17 -18.44
C MET A 388 -6.91 15.89 -19.32
N ILE A 389 -6.67 15.34 -20.50
CA ILE A 389 -5.89 16.00 -21.54
C ILE A 389 -6.74 17.14 -22.11
N ILE A 390 -6.19 18.35 -22.15
CA ILE A 390 -6.93 19.53 -22.55
C ILE A 390 -6.09 20.44 -23.46
N ASP A 391 -6.74 20.93 -24.51
CA ASP A 391 -6.30 22.08 -25.30
C ASP A 391 -6.68 23.36 -24.55
N LEU A 392 -5.74 23.92 -23.80
CA LEU A 392 -5.99 25.10 -22.96
C LEU A 392 -6.38 26.31 -23.80
N ASP A 393 -5.79 26.47 -24.98
CA ASP A 393 -6.11 27.60 -25.89
C ASP A 393 -7.60 27.56 -26.34
N SER A 394 -8.19 26.36 -26.40
CA SER A 394 -9.60 26.17 -26.71
C SER A 394 -10.56 26.57 -25.59
N THR A 395 -10.05 26.80 -24.39
CA THR A 395 -10.85 27.17 -23.19
C THR A 395 -10.99 28.67 -22.99
N ASP A 396 -10.22 29.46 -23.71
CA ASP A 396 -10.25 30.93 -23.62
C ASP A 396 -11.61 31.47 -24.07
N PRO A 397 -12.29 32.27 -23.24
CA PRO A 397 -13.53 32.90 -23.64
C PRO A 397 -13.30 33.99 -24.72
N GLU A 398 -14.35 34.34 -25.44
CA GLU A 398 -14.28 35.44 -26.40
C GLU A 398 -13.77 36.73 -25.74
N GLY A 399 -12.74 37.37 -26.36
CA GLY A 399 -12.11 38.58 -25.86
C GLY A 399 -11.00 38.36 -24.86
N TRP A 400 -10.67 37.11 -24.46
CA TRP A 400 -9.64 36.81 -23.50
C TRP A 400 -8.28 37.40 -23.87
N ALA A 401 -7.89 37.30 -25.13
CA ALA A 401 -6.62 37.85 -25.64
C ALA A 401 -6.53 39.40 -25.54
N ASP A 402 -7.66 40.08 -25.47
CA ASP A 402 -7.76 41.52 -25.33
C ASP A 402 -7.89 41.95 -23.86
N ASP A 403 -8.13 41.00 -22.95
CA ASP A 403 -8.20 41.28 -21.51
C ASP A 403 -6.84 41.69 -21.00
N LYS A 404 -6.81 42.76 -20.24
CA LYS A 404 -5.60 43.30 -19.65
C LYS A 404 -5.79 43.43 -18.17
N ASP A 405 -4.77 42.99 -17.47
CA ASP A 405 -4.64 43.32 -16.07
C ASP A 405 -4.90 44.81 -15.92
N PRO A 406 -5.84 45.23 -15.09
CA PRO A 406 -6.09 46.65 -14.80
C PRO A 406 -4.86 47.37 -14.29
N ASN A 407 -3.74 46.68 -14.19
CA ASN A 407 -2.39 47.10 -13.92
C ASN A 407 -2.31 48.20 -12.87
N TYR A 408 -2.11 47.76 -11.73
CA TYR A 408 -2.01 48.61 -10.58
C TYR A 408 -0.57 48.60 -10.10
N ASP A 409 0.05 49.74 -10.09
CA ASP A 409 1.30 50.01 -9.35
C ASP A 409 1.05 49.92 -7.83
N PHE A 410 0.34 48.88 -7.40
CA PHE A 410 0.02 48.66 -5.99
C PHE A 410 1.11 47.86 -5.30
N ASN A 411 1.40 48.26 -4.05
CA ASN A 411 2.13 47.37 -3.16
C ASN A 411 1.22 46.22 -2.69
N PHE A 412 1.81 45.11 -2.29
CA PHE A 412 1.02 43.99 -1.74
C PHE A 412 0.13 44.39 -0.54
N THR A 413 0.56 45.40 0.21
CA THR A 413 -0.18 45.97 1.35
C THR A 413 -1.44 46.76 0.96
N ASP A 414 -1.61 47.12 -0.31
CA ASP A 414 -2.75 47.88 -0.81
C ASP A 414 -3.92 46.96 -1.22
N HIS A 415 -3.72 45.64 -1.18
CA HIS A 415 -4.73 44.65 -1.51
C HIS A 415 -5.58 44.29 -0.31
N ILE A 416 -6.90 44.31 -0.50
CA ILE A 416 -7.88 43.72 0.43
C ILE A 416 -8.33 42.41 -0.16
N ILE A 417 -7.94 41.29 0.47
CA ILE A 417 -8.36 39.94 0.05
C ILE A 417 -9.56 39.54 0.87
N TYR A 418 -10.63 39.16 0.21
CA TYR A 418 -11.85 38.64 0.83
C TYR A 418 -12.10 37.22 0.30
N GLU A 419 -12.03 36.23 1.18
CA GLU A 419 -12.35 34.84 0.89
C GLU A 419 -13.69 34.50 1.50
N LEU A 420 -14.58 33.88 0.73
CA LEU A 420 -15.87 33.41 1.22
C LEU A 420 -16.26 32.08 0.59
N HIS A 421 -16.95 31.27 1.37
CA HIS A 421 -17.63 30.08 0.90
C HIS A 421 -19.11 30.40 0.67
N VAL A 422 -19.57 30.28 -0.58
CA VAL A 422 -20.93 30.72 -0.98
C VAL A 422 -22.03 30.05 -0.14
N ARG A 423 -21.90 28.74 0.07
CA ARG A 423 -22.86 27.97 0.88
C ARG A 423 -22.85 28.44 2.33
N ASP A 424 -21.71 28.60 2.96
CA ASP A 424 -21.62 29.01 4.37
C ASP A 424 -22.20 30.42 4.56
N LEU A 425 -21.85 31.33 3.65
CA LEU A 425 -22.41 32.69 3.66
C LEU A 425 -23.92 32.70 3.51
N SER A 426 -24.51 31.79 2.73
CA SER A 426 -25.92 31.80 2.36
C SER A 426 -26.80 30.91 3.25
N SER A 427 -26.22 29.94 3.99
CA SER A 427 -26.97 28.88 4.69
C SER A 427 -27.65 29.37 5.98
N ASP A 428 -27.11 30.39 6.66
CA ASP A 428 -27.71 30.96 7.86
C ASP A 428 -28.95 31.78 7.51
N SER A 429 -30.03 31.62 8.29
CA SER A 429 -31.31 32.32 8.06
C SER A 429 -31.17 33.84 8.16
N SER A 430 -30.19 34.35 8.90
CA SER A 430 -29.94 35.80 9.05
C SER A 430 -29.32 36.42 7.79
N SER A 431 -28.80 35.61 6.84
CA SER A 431 -28.23 36.10 5.58
C SER A 431 -29.25 36.83 4.71
N GLY A 432 -30.53 36.47 4.81
CA GLY A 432 -31.60 36.97 3.95
C GLY A 432 -31.52 36.44 2.50
N ILE A 433 -30.60 35.53 2.19
CA ILE A 433 -30.43 34.96 0.85
C ILE A 433 -31.50 33.90 0.61
N LYS A 434 -32.19 34.00 -0.54
CA LYS A 434 -33.28 33.08 -0.88
C LYS A 434 -32.81 31.76 -1.50
N ASN A 435 -31.72 31.80 -2.26
CA ASN A 435 -31.14 30.64 -2.93
C ASN A 435 -29.86 30.29 -2.16
N VAL A 436 -29.92 29.22 -1.38
CA VAL A 436 -28.83 28.76 -0.53
C VAL A 436 -27.91 27.81 -1.35
N GLY A 437 -26.57 27.97 -1.22
CA GLY A 437 -25.60 27.12 -1.85
C GLY A 437 -24.91 27.65 -3.07
#